data_d537c79cc8f2095cd18462f4fdd18f61
#
_entry.id   d537c79cc8f2095cd18462f4fdd18f61
#
_cell.length_a   1.000
_cell.length_b   1.000
_cell.length_c   1.000
_cell.angle_alpha   90.00
_cell.angle_beta   90.00
_cell.angle_gamma   90.00
#
_symmetry.space_group_name_H-M   'P 1'
#
loop_
_entity.id
_entity.type
_entity.pdbx_description
1 polymer ?
#
loop_
_entity_poly.entity_id
_entity_poly.type
_entity_poly.pdbx_seq_one_letter_code
_entity_poly.pdbx_strand_id
1 'polypeptide(L)'
;KKHLFIRKQHPDNDIRFIQPYSLANTAQRALLDLCDIPTIDPFLPRIGGRLALQRAVSAYAGGWFETTGSGYFPSIEAVDLASAYPYVLYHLSDQNEGSWIHGTGEEGWWKRCENRRYGQMGFAEVFVIFDEGLDIYPLVKKAKTGTLVAPRVIQGWFTIEEIIEAKKWPHSSFIVGNWTWHQEEDSSHNRPFAPFIERFYEMKMNEPKGSVAYGVSKVLLNSVYGKLQQEVDGKTGKIWSSVYSSTTTGSTRARLAEIIRLNGFSALSVATDGVVFDSNAFSVIPNRPAPAPHNLGEWEFDGAGELLIL
;
A
#
# COMPACT_ATOMS: atom_id res chain seq x y z
N LYS A 1 -3.01 -10.47 27.50
CA LYS A 1 -3.94 -9.73 26.60
C LYS A 1 -4.22 -8.40 27.28
N LYS A 2 -3.66 -7.28 26.75
CA LYS A 2 -4.00 -5.94 27.23
C LYS A 2 -5.26 -5.50 26.49
N HIS A 3 -6.32 -5.26 27.23
CA HIS A 3 -7.58 -4.75 26.70
C HIS A 3 -7.59 -3.22 26.81
N LEU A 4 -7.85 -2.56 25.68
CA LEU A 4 -8.06 -1.11 25.64
C LEU A 4 -9.57 -0.83 25.78
N PHE A 5 -9.94 -0.01 26.73
CA PHE A 5 -11.33 0.43 26.91
C PHE A 5 -11.51 1.81 26.27
N ILE A 6 -12.42 1.90 25.31
CA ILE A 6 -12.84 3.20 24.75
C ILE A 6 -14.07 3.68 25.51
N ARG A 7 -13.98 4.90 26.02
CA ARG A 7 -15.06 5.57 26.73
C ARG A 7 -15.88 6.38 25.74
N LYS A 8 -17.15 6.01 25.51
CA LYS A 8 -18.07 6.82 24.72
C LYS A 8 -18.82 7.75 25.67
N GLN A 9 -18.70 9.07 25.49
CA GLN A 9 -19.61 10.01 26.16
C GLN A 9 -20.95 9.97 25.41
N HIS A 10 -21.99 9.52 26.08
CA HIS A 10 -23.38 9.69 25.64
C HIS A 10 -23.90 11.04 26.16
N PRO A 11 -24.84 11.72 25.44
CA PRO A 11 -25.42 12.97 25.90
C PRO A 11 -26.06 12.90 27.32
N ASP A 12 -26.38 11.70 27.79
CA ASP A 12 -27.02 11.49 29.11
C ASP A 12 -26.03 11.11 30.22
N ASN A 13 -24.75 11.41 30.12
CA ASN A 13 -23.71 11.15 31.13
C ASN A 13 -23.55 9.68 31.60
N ASP A 14 -24.16 8.72 30.94
CA ASP A 14 -24.05 7.31 31.28
C ASP A 14 -22.79 6.70 30.65
N ILE A 15 -21.82 6.32 31.47
CA ILE A 15 -20.58 5.68 31.07
C ILE A 15 -20.89 4.21 30.83
N ARG A 16 -21.16 3.80 29.57
CA ARG A 16 -21.24 2.40 29.23
C ARG A 16 -19.83 1.85 28.96
N PHE A 17 -19.42 0.89 29.76
CA PHE A 17 -18.23 0.09 29.48
C PHE A 17 -18.48 -0.72 28.21
N ILE A 18 -17.71 -0.41 27.16
CA ILE A 18 -17.77 -1.16 25.90
C ILE A 18 -16.93 -2.42 26.08
N GLN A 19 -17.39 -3.54 25.54
CA GLN A 19 -16.62 -4.80 25.52
C GLN A 19 -15.18 -4.58 25.06
N PRO A 20 -14.20 -5.28 25.67
CA PRO A 20 -12.81 -5.15 25.27
C PRO A 20 -12.64 -5.60 23.80
N TYR A 21 -12.20 -4.68 22.95
CA TYR A 21 -11.89 -4.96 21.56
C TYR A 21 -10.37 -5.19 21.40
N SER A 22 -10.00 -6.02 20.41
CA SER A 22 -8.61 -5.99 19.95
C SER A 22 -8.27 -4.60 19.40
N LEU A 23 -7.00 -4.20 19.42
CA LEU A 23 -6.59 -2.90 18.88
C LEU A 23 -7.04 -2.72 17.42
N ALA A 24 -7.04 -3.80 16.62
CA ALA A 24 -7.52 -3.76 15.23
C ALA A 24 -9.03 -3.50 15.13
N ASN A 25 -9.85 -4.05 16.02
CA ASN A 25 -11.29 -3.76 16.06
C ASN A 25 -11.54 -2.34 16.57
N THR A 26 -10.72 -1.85 17.50
CA THR A 26 -10.73 -0.46 17.96
C THR A 26 -10.42 0.50 16.83
N ALA A 27 -9.38 0.21 16.02
CA ALA A 27 -9.03 0.99 14.84
C ALA A 27 -10.17 1.03 13.81
N GLN A 28 -10.77 -0.12 13.51
CA GLN A 28 -11.92 -0.18 12.59
C GLN A 28 -13.11 0.64 13.10
N ARG A 29 -13.40 0.60 14.39
CA ARG A 29 -14.48 1.38 14.97
C ARG A 29 -14.19 2.87 14.91
N ALA A 30 -12.99 3.29 15.31
CA ALA A 30 -12.58 4.69 15.24
C ALA A 30 -12.61 5.20 13.79
N LEU A 31 -12.22 4.37 12.82
CA LEU A 31 -12.34 4.70 11.40
C LEU A 31 -13.79 4.95 11.00
N LEU A 32 -14.70 4.05 11.35
CA LEU A 32 -16.14 4.18 11.02
C LEU A 32 -16.84 5.31 11.80
N ASP A 33 -16.33 5.71 12.95
CA ASP A 33 -16.86 6.84 13.74
C ASP A 33 -16.35 8.20 13.18
N LEU A 34 -15.18 8.23 12.53
CA LEU A 34 -14.56 9.45 12.01
C LEU A 34 -14.75 9.66 10.50
N CYS A 35 -14.99 8.59 9.77
CA CYS A 35 -14.98 8.58 8.32
C CYS A 35 -16.20 7.86 7.76
N ASP A 36 -16.73 8.38 6.66
CA ASP A 36 -17.70 7.67 5.83
C ASP A 36 -16.94 6.77 4.84
N ILE A 37 -16.68 5.53 5.28
CA ILE A 37 -15.86 4.61 4.49
C ILE A 37 -16.71 3.88 3.45
N PRO A 38 -16.36 4.01 2.16
CA PRO A 38 -17.03 3.31 1.09
C PRO A 38 -16.91 1.80 1.25
N THR A 39 -18.03 1.12 1.40
CA THR A 39 -18.08 -0.35 1.52
C THR A 39 -18.29 -1.00 0.16
N ILE A 40 -18.09 -2.32 0.10
CA ILE A 40 -18.19 -3.09 -1.13
C ILE A 40 -19.64 -3.28 -1.62
N ASP A 41 -20.62 -3.25 -0.73
CA ASP A 41 -22.03 -3.51 -1.09
C ASP A 41 -22.59 -2.48 -2.08
N PRO A 42 -22.44 -1.15 -1.86
CA PRO A 42 -22.79 -0.15 -2.86
C PRO A 42 -21.92 -0.17 -4.11
N PHE A 43 -20.68 -0.69 -4.00
CA PHE A 43 -19.74 -0.75 -5.12
C PHE A 43 -20.12 -1.80 -6.16
N LEU A 44 -20.56 -2.98 -5.74
CA LEU A 44 -20.83 -4.12 -6.63
C LEU A 44 -21.88 -3.84 -7.73
N PRO A 45 -22.99 -3.14 -7.48
CA PRO A 45 -23.97 -2.82 -8.53
C PRO A 45 -23.54 -1.67 -9.45
N ARG A 46 -22.49 -0.92 -9.15
CA ARG A 46 -22.00 0.18 -9.99
C ARG A 46 -21.53 -0.31 -11.35
N ILE A 47 -21.68 0.55 -12.36
CA ILE A 47 -21.21 0.26 -13.73
C ILE A 47 -19.69 0.02 -13.67
N GLY A 48 -19.30 -1.19 -14.08
CA GLY A 48 -17.90 -1.62 -14.08
C GLY A 48 -17.36 -2.08 -12.72
N GLY A 49 -18.08 -1.90 -11.60
CA GLY A 49 -17.60 -2.22 -10.26
C GLY A 49 -17.19 -3.68 -10.06
N ARG A 50 -18.01 -4.63 -10.53
CA ARG A 50 -17.67 -6.07 -10.42
C ARG A 50 -16.38 -6.43 -11.14
N LEU A 51 -16.18 -5.90 -12.35
CA LEU A 51 -14.98 -6.17 -13.13
C LEU A 51 -13.75 -5.51 -12.50
N ALA A 52 -13.89 -4.29 -11.98
CA ALA A 52 -12.84 -3.61 -11.24
C ALA A 52 -12.44 -4.41 -9.99
N LEU A 53 -13.41 -4.94 -9.23
CA LEU A 53 -13.15 -5.79 -8.07
C LEU A 53 -12.40 -7.07 -8.44
N GLN A 54 -12.81 -7.78 -9.49
CA GLN A 54 -12.13 -9.00 -9.95
C GLN A 54 -10.66 -8.72 -10.30
N ARG A 55 -10.40 -7.61 -10.98
CA ARG A 55 -9.05 -7.18 -11.35
C ARG A 55 -8.22 -6.77 -10.14
N ALA A 56 -8.83 -6.07 -9.19
CA ALA A 56 -8.20 -5.71 -7.91
C ALA A 56 -7.82 -6.95 -7.10
N VAL A 57 -8.70 -7.94 -7.00
CA VAL A 57 -8.39 -9.23 -6.35
C VAL A 57 -7.22 -9.93 -7.04
N SER A 58 -7.18 -9.90 -8.38
CA SER A 58 -6.07 -10.49 -9.15
C SER A 58 -4.75 -9.73 -9.00
N ALA A 59 -4.80 -8.42 -8.73
CA ALA A 59 -3.64 -7.58 -8.50
C ALA A 59 -3.12 -7.63 -7.04
N TYR A 60 -3.89 -8.23 -6.13
CA TYR A 60 -3.51 -8.26 -4.72
C TYR A 60 -2.37 -9.24 -4.46
N ALA A 61 -1.23 -8.74 -3.98
CA ALA A 61 -0.08 -9.56 -3.61
C ALA A 61 0.35 -9.42 -2.13
N GLY A 62 -0.03 -8.34 -1.44
CA GLY A 62 0.44 -8.05 -0.08
C GLY A 62 1.75 -7.27 -0.05
N GLY A 63 2.48 -7.34 1.06
CA GLY A 63 3.81 -6.73 1.19
C GLY A 63 4.87 -7.49 0.40
N TRP A 64 5.98 -6.84 0.11
CA TRP A 64 7.10 -7.46 -0.60
C TRP A 64 8.13 -7.94 0.42
N PHE A 65 8.53 -9.22 0.31
CA PHE A 65 9.56 -9.83 1.13
C PHE A 65 10.50 -10.60 0.20
N GLU A 66 11.75 -10.16 0.13
CA GLU A 66 12.77 -10.79 -0.70
C GLU A 66 14.16 -10.54 -0.13
N THR A 67 15.06 -11.50 -0.29
CA THR A 67 16.49 -11.38 -0.06
C THR A 67 17.21 -11.79 -1.33
N THR A 68 18.17 -10.98 -1.78
CA THR A 68 18.82 -11.17 -3.08
C THR A 68 20.14 -11.90 -3.01
N GLY A 69 20.72 -12.04 -1.83
CA GLY A 69 22.01 -12.69 -1.65
C GLY A 69 22.10 -13.45 -0.35
N SER A 70 23.17 -14.22 -0.20
CA SER A 70 23.60 -14.85 1.05
C SER A 70 25.06 -14.48 1.32
N GLY A 71 25.43 -14.39 2.59
CA GLY A 71 26.78 -14.05 3.00
C GLY A 71 26.84 -12.96 4.06
N TYR A 72 28.05 -12.55 4.38
CA TYR A 72 28.32 -11.50 5.34
C TYR A 72 28.57 -10.17 4.62
N PHE A 73 27.85 -9.14 5.03
CA PHE A 73 27.94 -7.77 4.54
C PHE A 73 28.42 -6.88 5.68
N PRO A 74 29.66 -6.36 5.62
CA PRO A 74 30.29 -5.64 6.74
C PRO A 74 29.77 -4.23 6.94
N SER A 75 29.08 -3.67 5.96
CA SER A 75 28.51 -2.33 6.04
C SER A 75 27.22 -2.27 5.25
N ILE A 76 26.11 -2.06 5.95
CA ILE A 76 24.78 -1.92 5.35
C ILE A 76 24.10 -0.65 5.82
N GLU A 77 23.17 -0.15 5.01
CA GLU A 77 22.22 0.88 5.37
C GLU A 77 20.80 0.39 5.17
N ALA A 78 19.96 0.65 6.19
CA ALA A 78 18.54 0.32 6.18
C ALA A 78 17.72 1.60 6.15
N VAL A 79 16.71 1.62 5.28
CA VAL A 79 15.74 2.71 5.14
C VAL A 79 14.33 2.17 5.17
N ASP A 80 13.41 2.94 5.73
CA ASP A 80 12.00 2.57 5.91
C ASP A 80 11.06 3.69 5.49
N LEU A 81 9.87 3.35 5.05
CA LEU A 81 8.83 4.33 4.73
C LEU A 81 8.01 4.68 5.96
N ALA A 82 8.06 5.93 6.38
CA ALA A 82 7.27 6.43 7.51
C ALA A 82 5.78 6.21 7.31
N SER A 83 5.22 5.19 7.98
CA SER A 83 3.81 4.82 7.90
C SER A 83 3.33 4.63 6.45
N ALA A 84 3.98 3.74 5.71
CA ALA A 84 3.80 3.49 4.27
C ALA A 84 2.33 3.28 3.87
N TYR A 85 1.63 2.35 4.50
CA TYR A 85 0.22 2.07 4.19
C TYR A 85 -0.72 3.22 4.56
N PRO A 86 -0.62 3.85 5.75
CA PRO A 86 -1.35 5.08 6.04
C PRO A 86 -1.14 6.19 5.03
N TYR A 87 0.09 6.38 4.51
CA TYR A 87 0.36 7.36 3.48
C TYR A 87 -0.44 7.12 2.20
N VAL A 88 -0.48 5.89 1.71
CA VAL A 88 -1.28 5.56 0.52
C VAL A 88 -2.76 5.74 0.80
N LEU A 89 -3.27 5.19 1.92
CA LEU A 89 -4.67 5.32 2.32
C LEU A 89 -5.12 6.78 2.41
N TYR A 90 -4.26 7.67 2.90
CA TYR A 90 -4.54 9.12 2.97
C TYR A 90 -4.89 9.73 1.61
N HIS A 91 -4.31 9.21 0.52
CA HIS A 91 -4.50 9.73 -0.83
C HIS A 91 -5.59 9.04 -1.64
N LEU A 92 -6.11 7.90 -1.17
CA LEU A 92 -7.12 7.15 -1.92
C LEU A 92 -8.43 7.93 -2.05
N SER A 93 -8.99 7.88 -3.25
CA SER A 93 -10.33 8.43 -3.55
C SER A 93 -11.41 7.47 -3.10
N ASP A 94 -12.65 7.97 -3.02
CA ASP A 94 -13.82 7.12 -2.78
C ASP A 94 -14.07 6.21 -3.99
N GLN A 95 -13.95 4.89 -3.80
CA GLN A 95 -14.22 3.90 -4.85
C GLN A 95 -15.67 3.90 -5.35
N ASN A 96 -16.60 4.46 -4.57
CA ASN A 96 -18.03 4.54 -4.86
C ASN A 96 -18.41 5.87 -5.55
N GLU A 97 -17.52 6.83 -5.65
CA GLU A 97 -17.71 8.05 -6.44
C GLU A 97 -17.18 7.87 -7.86
N GLY A 98 -17.66 8.69 -8.81
CA GLY A 98 -17.24 8.59 -10.21
C GLY A 98 -17.64 7.30 -10.92
N SER A 99 -16.83 6.87 -11.87
CA SER A 99 -17.09 5.71 -12.71
C SER A 99 -15.88 4.81 -12.90
N TRP A 100 -16.14 3.52 -13.14
CA TRP A 100 -15.09 2.56 -13.51
C TRP A 100 -15.15 2.28 -15.00
N ILE A 101 -14.14 2.71 -15.73
CA ILE A 101 -13.99 2.49 -17.17
C ILE A 101 -13.03 1.35 -17.44
N HIS A 102 -13.26 0.68 -18.55
CA HIS A 102 -12.48 -0.49 -18.97
C HIS A 102 -12.00 -0.29 -20.40
N GLY A 103 -10.85 -0.84 -20.68
CA GLY A 103 -10.27 -0.79 -22.01
C GLY A 103 -9.20 -1.85 -22.21
N THR A 104 -8.55 -1.77 -23.34
CA THR A 104 -7.47 -2.67 -23.74
C THR A 104 -6.39 -1.89 -24.49
N GLY A 105 -5.16 -2.40 -24.43
CA GLY A 105 -4.01 -1.86 -25.15
C GLY A 105 -3.31 -0.69 -24.46
N GLU A 106 -2.09 -0.46 -24.87
CA GLU A 106 -1.13 0.43 -24.23
C GLU A 106 -1.49 1.90 -24.36
N GLU A 107 -1.94 2.35 -25.54
CA GLU A 107 -2.20 3.77 -25.79
C GLU A 107 -3.22 4.34 -24.81
N GLY A 108 -4.35 3.65 -24.64
CA GLY A 108 -5.41 4.07 -23.72
C GLY A 108 -4.97 4.08 -22.26
N TRP A 109 -4.06 3.16 -21.88
CA TRP A 109 -3.48 3.09 -20.55
C TRP A 109 -2.53 4.26 -20.29
N TRP A 110 -1.52 4.44 -21.13
CA TRP A 110 -0.49 5.48 -20.92
C TRP A 110 -1.06 6.89 -20.97
N LYS A 111 -2.02 7.16 -21.85
CA LYS A 111 -2.73 8.44 -21.89
C LYS A 111 -3.39 8.81 -20.55
N ARG A 112 -3.89 7.82 -19.81
CA ARG A 112 -4.45 8.04 -18.46
C ARG A 112 -3.38 8.23 -17.42
N CYS A 113 -2.28 7.51 -17.53
CA CYS A 113 -1.16 7.63 -16.61
C CYS A 113 -0.51 9.02 -16.63
N GLU A 114 -0.50 9.72 -17.76
CA GLU A 114 0.07 11.07 -17.90
C GLU A 114 -0.58 12.11 -16.98
N ASN A 115 -1.89 12.00 -16.78
CA ASN A 115 -2.68 12.96 -16.00
C ASN A 115 -3.15 12.40 -14.65
N ARG A 116 -2.56 11.29 -14.21
CA ARG A 116 -2.97 10.65 -12.97
C ARG A 116 -2.60 11.47 -11.74
N ARG A 117 -3.39 11.29 -10.70
CA ARG A 117 -3.10 11.70 -9.33
C ARG A 117 -2.50 10.52 -8.55
N TYR A 118 -1.61 10.80 -7.60
CA TYR A 118 -1.19 9.77 -6.64
C TYR A 118 -2.38 9.32 -5.79
N GLY A 119 -2.51 8.02 -5.58
CA GLY A 119 -3.67 7.41 -4.91
C GLY A 119 -4.87 7.15 -5.82
N GLN A 120 -4.78 7.48 -7.11
CA GLN A 120 -5.79 7.10 -8.08
C GLN A 120 -5.79 5.58 -8.30
N MET A 121 -6.98 4.99 -8.42
CA MET A 121 -7.13 3.55 -8.50
C MET A 121 -7.26 3.10 -9.95
N GLY A 122 -6.53 2.04 -10.27
CA GLY A 122 -6.59 1.40 -11.58
C GLY A 122 -5.72 0.16 -11.61
N PHE A 123 -6.05 -0.75 -12.50
CA PHE A 123 -5.40 -2.05 -12.63
C PHE A 123 -5.24 -2.39 -14.11
N ALA A 124 -4.09 -2.92 -14.49
CA ALA A 124 -3.92 -3.47 -15.83
C ALA A 124 -3.22 -4.82 -15.79
N GLU A 125 -3.56 -5.63 -16.77
CA GLU A 125 -2.83 -6.84 -17.06
C GLU A 125 -1.60 -6.47 -17.89
N VAL A 126 -0.41 -6.87 -17.40
CA VAL A 126 0.84 -6.64 -18.12
C VAL A 126 1.57 -7.95 -18.33
N PHE A 127 2.30 -8.02 -19.45
CA PHE A 127 3.31 -9.02 -19.70
C PHE A 127 4.65 -8.31 -19.85
N VAL A 128 5.62 -8.70 -19.00
CA VAL A 128 6.95 -8.09 -18.99
C VAL A 128 8.03 -9.16 -19.03
N ILE A 129 9.07 -8.89 -19.82
CA ILE A 129 10.34 -9.60 -19.79
C ILE A 129 11.41 -8.58 -19.40
N PHE A 130 11.82 -8.60 -18.15
CA PHE A 130 12.92 -7.76 -17.67
C PHE A 130 14.26 -8.26 -18.24
N ASP A 131 15.25 -7.37 -18.36
CA ASP A 131 16.57 -7.73 -18.81
C ASP A 131 17.26 -8.66 -17.81
N GLU A 132 18.26 -9.39 -18.30
CA GLU A 132 19.09 -10.27 -17.46
C GLU A 132 20.09 -9.47 -16.63
N GLY A 133 20.56 -10.07 -15.55
CA GLY A 133 21.61 -9.50 -14.71
C GLY A 133 21.10 -8.54 -13.62
N LEU A 134 19.79 -8.45 -13.39
CA LEU A 134 19.24 -7.78 -12.23
C LEU A 134 19.08 -8.79 -11.08
N ASP A 135 19.47 -8.39 -9.86
CA ASP A 135 19.37 -9.25 -8.67
C ASP A 135 17.92 -9.35 -8.18
N ILE A 136 17.07 -8.38 -8.53
CA ILE A 136 15.70 -8.25 -8.08
C ILE A 136 14.83 -7.65 -9.18
N TYR A 137 13.52 -7.93 -9.18
CA TYR A 137 12.57 -7.43 -10.17
C TYR A 137 11.38 -6.72 -9.50
N PRO A 138 10.84 -5.64 -10.10
CA PRO A 138 9.93 -4.71 -9.43
C PRO A 138 8.48 -5.19 -9.30
N LEU A 139 8.08 -6.23 -10.05
CA LEU A 139 6.71 -6.71 -10.06
C LEU A 139 6.57 -7.99 -9.25
N VAL A 140 5.73 -7.94 -8.23
CA VAL A 140 5.49 -9.05 -7.29
C VAL A 140 4.11 -9.63 -7.50
N LYS A 141 4.01 -10.94 -7.62
CA LYS A 141 2.73 -11.65 -7.66
C LYS A 141 2.68 -12.82 -6.68
N LYS A 142 1.47 -13.20 -6.32
CA LYS A 142 1.23 -14.39 -5.51
C LYS A 142 1.22 -15.63 -6.40
N ALA A 143 2.13 -16.57 -6.15
CA ALA A 143 2.16 -17.87 -6.82
C ALA A 143 0.98 -18.75 -6.34
N LYS A 144 0.70 -19.83 -7.06
CA LYS A 144 -0.35 -20.80 -6.68
C LYS A 144 -0.14 -21.41 -5.29
N THR A 145 1.09 -21.49 -4.83
CA THR A 145 1.48 -21.95 -3.49
C THR A 145 1.15 -20.95 -2.39
N GLY A 146 0.78 -19.71 -2.74
CA GLY A 146 0.61 -18.62 -1.79
C GLY A 146 1.87 -17.77 -1.56
N THR A 147 3.04 -18.25 -2.01
CA THR A 147 4.32 -17.55 -1.90
C THR A 147 4.34 -16.33 -2.83
N LEU A 148 4.94 -15.24 -2.38
CA LEU A 148 5.22 -14.08 -3.22
C LEU A 148 6.48 -14.34 -4.05
N VAL A 149 6.42 -13.96 -5.32
CA VAL A 149 7.53 -14.10 -6.26
C VAL A 149 7.63 -12.87 -7.15
N ALA A 150 8.87 -12.46 -7.45
CA ALA A 150 9.20 -11.39 -8.38
C ALA A 150 10.06 -11.94 -9.54
N PRO A 151 9.48 -12.68 -10.49
CA PRO A 151 10.26 -13.33 -11.55
C PRO A 151 10.63 -12.35 -12.67
N ARG A 152 11.72 -12.64 -13.39
CA ARG A 152 12.17 -11.91 -14.58
C ARG A 152 11.11 -11.85 -15.70
N VAL A 153 10.38 -12.94 -15.90
CA VAL A 153 9.25 -12.99 -16.84
C VAL A 153 7.96 -13.06 -16.05
N ILE A 154 7.12 -12.07 -16.22
CA ILE A 154 5.90 -11.97 -15.42
C ILE A 154 4.69 -11.58 -16.28
N GLN A 155 3.57 -12.25 -16.04
CA GLN A 155 2.25 -11.84 -16.53
C GLN A 155 1.27 -11.80 -15.35
N GLY A 156 0.48 -10.75 -15.27
CA GLY A 156 -0.53 -10.60 -14.23
C GLY A 156 -1.16 -9.23 -14.19
N TRP A 157 -2.06 -9.04 -13.23
CA TRP A 157 -2.70 -7.78 -12.94
C TRP A 157 -1.89 -7.02 -11.90
N PHE A 158 -1.67 -5.72 -12.14
CA PHE A 158 -0.91 -4.83 -11.26
C PHE A 158 -1.59 -3.48 -11.15
N THR A 159 -1.22 -2.72 -10.14
CA THR A 159 -1.73 -1.37 -9.90
C THR A 159 -1.04 -0.34 -10.79
N ILE A 160 -1.62 0.86 -10.88
CA ILE A 160 -1.07 1.98 -11.67
C ILE A 160 0.40 2.23 -11.32
N GLU A 161 0.69 2.40 -10.02
CA GLU A 161 2.02 2.80 -9.57
C GLU A 161 3.08 1.72 -9.83
N GLU A 162 2.71 0.43 -9.64
CA GLU A 162 3.60 -0.68 -9.96
C GLU A 162 3.96 -0.71 -11.44
N ILE A 163 2.97 -0.53 -12.33
CA ILE A 163 3.17 -0.58 -13.78
C ILE A 163 4.04 0.59 -14.25
N ILE A 164 3.79 1.80 -13.71
CA ILE A 164 4.57 2.99 -14.06
C ILE A 164 6.02 2.86 -13.59
N GLU A 165 6.23 2.35 -12.38
CA GLU A 165 7.58 2.15 -11.88
C GLU A 165 8.29 1.03 -12.64
N ALA A 166 7.63 -0.11 -12.88
CA ALA A 166 8.20 -1.22 -13.63
C ALA A 166 8.61 -0.84 -15.08
N LYS A 167 7.87 0.07 -15.71
CA LYS A 167 8.21 0.57 -17.06
C LYS A 167 9.55 1.30 -17.13
N LYS A 168 10.05 1.82 -16.01
CA LYS A 168 11.35 2.51 -15.91
C LYS A 168 12.53 1.54 -15.73
N TRP A 169 12.25 0.26 -15.44
CA TRP A 169 13.26 -0.77 -15.26
C TRP A 169 13.71 -1.33 -16.61
N PRO A 170 14.95 -1.80 -16.75
CA PRO A 170 15.44 -2.43 -17.98
C PRO A 170 14.57 -3.63 -18.38
N HIS A 171 14.08 -3.64 -19.61
CA HIS A 171 13.20 -4.69 -20.11
C HIS A 171 13.32 -4.83 -21.63
N SER A 172 13.23 -6.06 -22.13
CA SER A 172 13.20 -6.40 -23.54
C SER A 172 11.76 -6.43 -24.10
N SER A 173 10.76 -6.62 -23.24
CA SER A 173 9.34 -6.56 -23.63
C SER A 173 8.51 -5.99 -22.49
N PHE A 174 7.53 -5.13 -22.85
CA PHE A 174 6.56 -4.58 -21.91
C PHE A 174 5.23 -4.34 -22.64
N ILE A 175 4.24 -5.17 -22.38
CA ILE A 175 2.94 -5.14 -23.06
C ILE A 175 1.86 -4.90 -22.02
N VAL A 176 0.98 -3.92 -22.28
CA VAL A 176 -0.24 -3.69 -21.49
C VAL A 176 -1.43 -4.24 -22.26
N GLY A 177 -2.13 -5.17 -21.63
CA GLY A 177 -3.34 -5.80 -22.16
C GLY A 177 -4.63 -5.09 -21.75
N ASN A 178 -5.49 -5.81 -21.06
CA ASN A 178 -6.74 -5.27 -20.51
C ASN A 178 -6.47 -4.38 -19.31
N TRP A 179 -7.28 -3.34 -19.13
CA TRP A 179 -7.16 -2.46 -18.00
C TRP A 179 -8.52 -2.01 -17.46
N THR A 180 -8.51 -1.51 -16.22
CA THR A 180 -9.62 -0.81 -15.57
C THR A 180 -9.07 0.42 -14.86
N TRP A 181 -9.86 1.49 -14.88
CA TRP A 181 -9.46 2.78 -14.35
C TRP A 181 -10.60 3.44 -13.62
N HIS A 182 -10.35 3.96 -12.44
CA HIS A 182 -11.29 4.76 -11.70
C HIS A 182 -11.23 6.21 -12.20
N GLN A 183 -12.30 6.65 -12.83
CA GLN A 183 -12.44 8.04 -13.27
C GLN A 183 -13.23 8.81 -12.21
N GLU A 184 -12.53 9.66 -11.50
CA GLU A 184 -13.10 10.54 -10.49
C GLU A 184 -13.95 11.64 -11.14
N GLU A 185 -14.94 12.15 -10.41
CA GLU A 185 -15.65 13.35 -10.81
C GLU A 185 -14.85 14.58 -10.39
N ASP A 186 -14.74 15.60 -11.26
CA ASP A 186 -13.88 16.78 -11.08
C ASP A 186 -14.12 17.58 -9.79
N SER A 187 -15.24 17.39 -9.12
CA SER A 187 -15.65 18.17 -7.96
C SER A 187 -15.38 17.51 -6.61
N SER A 188 -15.08 16.21 -6.58
CA SER A 188 -14.95 15.48 -5.32
C SER A 188 -13.54 14.93 -5.14
N HIS A 189 -12.71 15.66 -4.42
CA HIS A 189 -11.47 15.10 -3.86
C HIS A 189 -11.79 14.42 -2.51
N ASN A 190 -12.85 13.62 -2.46
CA ASN A 190 -13.19 12.89 -1.25
C ASN A 190 -12.09 11.84 -0.97
N ARG A 191 -11.42 12.03 0.16
CA ARG A 191 -10.38 11.14 0.68
C ARG A 191 -10.92 10.44 1.93
N PRO A 192 -11.63 9.34 1.78
CA PRO A 192 -12.43 8.75 2.85
C PRO A 192 -11.62 8.33 4.08
N PHE A 193 -10.32 8.08 3.93
CA PHE A 193 -9.45 7.69 5.04
C PHE A 193 -8.72 8.88 5.69
N ALA A 194 -8.67 10.04 5.04
CA ALA A 194 -7.84 11.17 5.49
C ALA A 194 -8.15 11.62 6.92
N PRO A 195 -9.42 11.82 7.36
CA PRO A 195 -9.70 12.28 8.71
C PRO A 195 -9.18 11.34 9.80
N PHE A 196 -9.25 10.02 9.55
CA PHE A 196 -8.71 9.02 10.48
C PHE A 196 -7.17 9.07 10.50
N ILE A 197 -6.55 9.12 9.33
CA ILE A 197 -5.08 9.13 9.22
C ILE A 197 -4.52 10.39 9.85
N GLU A 198 -5.04 11.56 9.56
CA GLU A 198 -4.62 12.84 10.15
C GLU A 198 -4.69 12.79 11.67
N ARG A 199 -5.85 12.38 12.20
CA ARG A 199 -6.08 12.33 13.66
C ARG A 199 -5.09 11.46 14.39
N PHE A 200 -4.89 10.22 13.93
CA PHE A 200 -4.03 9.26 14.64
C PHE A 200 -2.55 9.45 14.32
N TYR A 201 -2.21 10.00 13.17
CA TYR A 201 -0.83 10.34 12.85
C TYR A 201 -0.37 11.57 13.65
N GLU A 202 -1.19 12.59 13.81
CA GLU A 202 -0.93 13.73 14.69
C GLU A 202 -0.73 13.27 16.15
N MET A 203 -1.61 12.39 16.65
CA MET A 203 -1.43 11.80 17.97
C MET A 203 -0.09 11.07 18.09
N LYS A 204 0.29 10.27 17.09
CA LYS A 204 1.58 9.58 17.05
C LYS A 204 2.76 10.56 17.10
N MET A 205 2.69 11.66 16.34
CA MET A 205 3.80 12.62 16.23
C MET A 205 3.96 13.49 17.47
N ASN A 206 2.87 13.74 18.22
CA ASN A 206 2.90 14.53 19.44
C ASN A 206 3.38 13.75 20.68
N GLU A 207 3.56 12.44 20.54
CA GLU A 207 3.97 11.56 21.65
C GLU A 207 5.44 11.12 21.52
N PRO A 208 6.17 11.01 22.63
CA PRO A 208 7.55 10.51 22.60
C PRO A 208 7.62 9.09 22.02
N LYS A 209 8.59 8.83 21.15
CA LYS A 209 8.87 7.46 20.65
C LYS A 209 9.07 6.52 21.84
N GLY A 210 8.35 5.39 21.84
CA GLY A 210 8.38 4.39 22.91
C GLY A 210 7.33 4.59 24.01
N SER A 211 6.59 5.71 24.04
CA SER A 211 5.45 5.87 24.94
C SER A 211 4.30 4.92 24.57
N VAL A 212 3.45 4.61 25.54
CA VAL A 212 2.25 3.78 25.30
C VAL A 212 1.31 4.44 24.28
N ALA A 213 1.14 5.75 24.35
CA ALA A 213 0.28 6.51 23.43
C ALA A 213 0.83 6.49 22.00
N TYR A 214 2.14 6.67 21.81
CA TYR A 214 2.81 6.47 20.52
C TYR A 214 2.55 5.07 19.98
N GLY A 215 2.78 4.03 20.78
CA GLY A 215 2.58 2.64 20.40
C GLY A 215 1.14 2.32 20.02
N VAL A 216 0.17 2.83 20.76
CA VAL A 216 -1.26 2.68 20.46
C VAL A 216 -1.61 3.36 19.13
N SER A 217 -1.22 4.61 18.94
CA SER A 217 -1.47 5.34 17.69
C SER A 217 -0.86 4.65 16.47
N LYS A 218 0.39 4.16 16.58
CA LYS A 218 1.07 3.37 15.53
C LYS A 218 0.27 2.11 15.19
N VAL A 219 -0.19 1.37 16.20
CA VAL A 219 -0.97 0.13 15.96
C VAL A 219 -2.34 0.44 15.37
N LEU A 220 -3.01 1.50 15.80
CA LEU A 220 -4.31 1.89 15.23
C LEU A 220 -4.17 2.24 13.74
N LEU A 221 -3.18 3.05 13.37
CA LEU A 221 -2.89 3.41 11.97
C LEU A 221 -2.64 2.18 11.09
N ASN A 222 -1.77 1.27 11.54
CA ASN A 222 -1.39 0.11 10.74
C ASN A 222 -2.47 -0.98 10.70
N SER A 223 -3.37 -1.03 11.69
CA SER A 223 -4.42 -2.05 11.76
C SER A 223 -5.53 -1.86 10.73
N VAL A 224 -5.76 -0.64 10.25
CA VAL A 224 -6.81 -0.36 9.26
C VAL A 224 -6.58 -1.12 7.97
N TYR A 225 -5.34 -1.13 7.47
CA TYR A 225 -5.01 -1.87 6.27
C TYR A 225 -5.40 -3.36 6.37
N GLY A 226 -5.04 -4.02 7.47
CA GLY A 226 -5.39 -5.42 7.70
C GLY A 226 -6.89 -5.71 7.69
N LYS A 227 -7.72 -4.72 8.04
CA LYS A 227 -9.17 -4.83 8.00
C LYS A 227 -9.76 -4.75 6.58
N LEU A 228 -9.05 -4.11 5.65
CA LEU A 228 -9.44 -4.06 4.24
C LEU A 228 -9.31 -5.42 3.52
N GLN A 229 -8.53 -6.35 4.10
CA GLN A 229 -8.39 -7.72 3.59
C GLN A 229 -8.88 -8.79 4.55
N GLN A 230 -9.56 -8.37 5.63
CA GLN A 230 -10.02 -9.33 6.63
C GLN A 230 -11.11 -10.25 6.05
N GLU A 231 -10.83 -11.54 6.09
CA GLU A 231 -11.77 -12.62 5.85
C GLU A 231 -11.70 -13.60 7.02
N VAL A 232 -12.85 -13.99 7.56
CA VAL A 232 -12.97 -14.95 8.65
C VAL A 232 -14.06 -15.94 8.29
N ASP A 233 -13.73 -17.21 8.23
CA ASP A 233 -14.66 -18.30 7.88
C ASP A 233 -15.41 -18.07 6.56
N GLY A 234 -14.68 -17.58 5.53
CA GLY A 234 -15.22 -17.28 4.20
C GLY A 234 -16.11 -16.03 4.14
N LYS A 235 -16.14 -15.23 5.22
CA LYS A 235 -16.90 -13.96 5.26
C LYS A 235 -15.96 -12.77 5.29
N THR A 236 -16.20 -11.84 4.41
CA THR A 236 -15.47 -10.56 4.35
C THR A 236 -15.80 -9.66 5.54
N GLY A 237 -14.80 -8.89 6.01
CA GLY A 237 -14.99 -7.88 7.05
C GLY A 237 -15.85 -6.70 6.58
N LYS A 238 -16.34 -5.89 7.53
CA LYS A 238 -17.24 -4.76 7.24
C LYS A 238 -16.68 -3.72 6.27
N ILE A 239 -15.37 -3.49 6.32
CA ILE A 239 -14.69 -2.52 5.45
C ILE A 239 -13.81 -3.22 4.39
N TRP A 240 -14.07 -4.49 4.14
CA TRP A 240 -13.30 -5.24 3.15
C TRP A 240 -13.38 -4.60 1.76
N SER A 241 -12.23 -4.39 1.14
CA SER A 241 -12.11 -3.87 -0.22
C SER A 241 -10.75 -4.25 -0.82
N SER A 242 -10.75 -5.18 -1.77
CA SER A 242 -9.54 -5.48 -2.54
C SER A 242 -9.09 -4.32 -3.43
N VAL A 243 -9.98 -3.39 -3.80
CA VAL A 243 -9.62 -2.19 -4.54
C VAL A 243 -8.66 -1.32 -3.73
N TYR A 244 -9.04 -1.01 -2.50
CA TYR A 244 -8.19 -0.21 -1.60
C TYR A 244 -6.92 -0.94 -1.18
N SER A 245 -7.02 -2.21 -0.82
CA SER A 245 -5.87 -2.95 -0.30
C SER A 245 -4.84 -3.25 -1.38
N SER A 246 -5.26 -3.59 -2.61
CA SER A 246 -4.34 -3.80 -3.74
C SER A 246 -3.64 -2.51 -4.13
N THR A 247 -4.38 -1.38 -4.18
CA THR A 247 -3.77 -0.07 -4.45
C THR A 247 -2.79 0.32 -3.36
N THR A 248 -3.13 0.07 -2.08
CA THR A 248 -2.26 0.39 -0.94
C THR A 248 -0.94 -0.38 -1.00
N THR A 249 -0.99 -1.69 -1.14
CA THR A 249 0.24 -2.49 -1.18
C THR A 249 1.00 -2.33 -2.47
N GLY A 250 0.31 -2.19 -3.61
CA GLY A 250 0.95 -1.96 -4.90
C GLY A 250 1.71 -0.63 -4.96
N SER A 251 1.10 0.46 -4.45
CA SER A 251 1.77 1.75 -4.37
C SER A 251 2.98 1.72 -3.42
N THR A 252 2.90 0.97 -2.32
CA THR A 252 4.05 0.79 -1.42
C THR A 252 5.16 0.00 -2.12
N ARG A 253 4.86 -1.12 -2.79
CA ARG A 253 5.84 -1.89 -3.56
C ARG A 253 6.49 -1.05 -4.67
N ALA A 254 5.72 -0.20 -5.35
CA ALA A 254 6.26 0.72 -6.36
C ALA A 254 7.30 1.70 -5.76
N ARG A 255 7.06 2.19 -4.53
CA ARG A 255 8.03 3.03 -3.81
C ARG A 255 9.31 2.29 -3.44
N LEU A 256 9.19 1.02 -3.02
CA LEU A 256 10.35 0.16 -2.79
C LEU A 256 11.13 -0.10 -4.08
N ALA A 257 10.43 -0.38 -5.18
CA ALA A 257 11.06 -0.55 -6.49
C ALA A 257 11.76 0.74 -6.96
N GLU A 258 11.17 1.91 -6.72
CA GLU A 258 11.76 3.20 -7.06
C GLU A 258 13.11 3.43 -6.38
N ILE A 259 13.19 3.24 -5.06
CA ILE A 259 14.45 3.45 -4.33
C ILE A 259 15.51 2.43 -4.76
N ILE A 260 15.12 1.18 -5.02
CA ILE A 260 16.04 0.15 -5.51
C ILE A 260 16.59 0.52 -6.89
N ARG A 261 15.72 0.96 -7.82
CA ARG A 261 16.14 1.41 -9.16
C ARG A 261 17.11 2.60 -9.09
N LEU A 262 16.81 3.59 -8.24
CA LEU A 262 17.65 4.79 -8.09
C LEU A 262 19.02 4.48 -7.47
N ASN A 263 19.13 3.35 -6.78
CA ASN A 263 20.37 2.86 -6.18
C ASN A 263 20.97 1.66 -6.95
N GLY A 264 20.87 1.68 -8.27
CA GLY A 264 21.58 0.76 -9.16
C GLY A 264 20.94 -0.64 -9.27
N PHE A 265 19.65 -0.78 -8.98
CA PHE A 265 18.89 -2.05 -9.01
C PHE A 265 19.43 -3.10 -8.01
N SER A 266 20.14 -2.68 -6.99
CA SER A 266 20.75 -3.54 -5.99
C SER A 266 20.13 -3.28 -4.62
N ALA A 267 19.58 -4.33 -4.02
CA ALA A 267 19.13 -4.34 -2.64
C ALA A 267 19.51 -5.69 -2.02
N LEU A 268 19.88 -5.72 -0.76
CA LEU A 268 20.19 -6.97 -0.05
C LEU A 268 18.93 -7.63 0.49
N SER A 269 17.96 -6.82 0.92
CA SER A 269 16.69 -7.31 1.44
C SER A 269 15.60 -6.25 1.28
N VAL A 270 14.40 -6.74 1.03
CA VAL A 270 13.16 -5.94 1.02
C VAL A 270 12.19 -6.56 2.01
N ALA A 271 11.59 -5.75 2.88
CA ALA A 271 10.64 -6.22 3.87
C ALA A 271 9.51 -5.22 4.09
N THR A 272 8.37 -5.46 3.49
CA THR A 272 7.10 -4.72 3.63
C THR A 272 7.17 -3.25 3.19
N ASP A 273 7.89 -2.41 3.92
CA ASP A 273 8.02 -0.96 3.79
C ASP A 273 9.46 -0.47 3.92
N GLY A 274 10.42 -1.40 4.13
CA GLY A 274 11.84 -1.12 4.27
C GLY A 274 12.72 -1.82 3.24
N VAL A 275 13.91 -1.27 3.01
CA VAL A 275 14.94 -1.81 2.13
C VAL A 275 16.30 -1.72 2.82
N VAL A 276 17.08 -2.79 2.68
CA VAL A 276 18.47 -2.84 3.14
C VAL A 276 19.40 -2.87 1.94
N PHE A 277 20.39 -1.99 1.94
CA PHE A 277 21.41 -1.85 0.91
C PHE A 277 22.80 -2.15 1.44
N ASP A 278 23.71 -2.56 0.56
CA ASP A 278 25.14 -2.37 0.82
C ASP A 278 25.43 -0.87 0.86
N SER A 279 26.16 -0.40 1.87
CA SER A 279 26.43 1.04 2.05
C SER A 279 27.14 1.68 0.85
N ASN A 280 27.90 0.89 0.07
CA ASN A 280 28.57 1.39 -1.14
C ASN A 280 27.60 1.59 -2.31
N ALA A 281 26.44 0.94 -2.30
CA ALA A 281 25.44 1.03 -3.34
C ALA A 281 24.37 2.09 -3.03
N PHE A 282 24.23 2.50 -1.77
CA PHE A 282 23.18 3.43 -1.35
C PHE A 282 23.64 4.89 -1.46
N SER A 283 22.88 5.71 -2.19
CA SER A 283 23.24 7.12 -2.41
C SER A 283 22.04 8.06 -2.62
N VAL A 284 20.86 7.54 -2.97
CA VAL A 284 19.70 8.35 -3.38
C VAL A 284 18.46 7.96 -2.61
N ILE A 285 17.81 8.97 -2.02
CA ILE A 285 16.48 8.85 -1.41
C ILE A 285 15.47 9.64 -2.24
N PRO A 286 14.44 8.99 -2.82
CA PRO A 286 13.43 9.70 -3.59
C PRO A 286 12.48 10.49 -2.69
N ASN A 287 11.95 11.59 -3.22
CA ASN A 287 10.89 12.33 -2.56
C ASN A 287 9.57 11.56 -2.56
N ARG A 288 8.69 11.87 -1.61
CA ARG A 288 7.33 11.31 -1.65
C ARG A 288 6.56 11.86 -2.86
N PRO A 289 5.71 11.05 -3.51
CA PRO A 289 5.05 11.44 -4.76
C PRO A 289 3.92 12.47 -4.59
N ALA A 290 3.40 12.64 -3.37
CA ALA A 290 2.36 13.64 -3.10
C ALA A 290 2.50 14.22 -1.69
N PRO A 291 2.13 15.51 -1.47
CA PRO A 291 2.15 16.13 -0.15
C PRO A 291 1.20 15.43 0.83
N ALA A 292 1.65 15.25 2.07
CA ALA A 292 0.87 14.72 3.18
C ALA A 292 1.27 15.41 4.49
N PRO A 293 0.45 15.31 5.57
CA PRO A 293 0.78 15.89 6.86
C PRO A 293 2.09 15.36 7.43
N HIS A 294 2.84 16.21 8.10
CA HIS A 294 4.09 15.85 8.76
C HIS A 294 5.05 15.10 7.82
N ASN A 295 5.74 14.05 8.33
CA ASN A 295 6.66 13.19 7.57
C ASN A 295 5.98 11.92 7.03
N LEU A 296 4.65 11.86 7.00
CA LEU A 296 3.89 10.71 6.52
C LEU A 296 4.31 10.32 5.10
N GLY A 297 4.78 9.10 4.90
CA GLY A 297 5.25 8.59 3.60
C GLY A 297 6.64 9.06 3.18
N GLU A 298 7.40 9.74 4.03
CA GLU A 298 8.82 10.03 3.79
C GLU A 298 9.69 8.80 4.07
N TRP A 299 10.85 8.76 3.45
CA TRP A 299 11.86 7.78 3.79
C TRP A 299 12.58 8.20 5.07
N GLU A 300 12.70 7.27 6.00
CA GLU A 300 13.47 7.43 7.24
C GLU A 300 14.68 6.51 7.19
N PHE A 301 15.82 7.00 7.69
CA PHE A 301 16.97 6.15 7.94
C PHE A 301 16.68 5.31 9.19
N ASP A 302 16.69 3.98 9.04
CA ASP A 302 16.35 3.05 10.13
C ASP A 302 17.60 2.54 10.87
N GLY A 303 18.75 2.53 10.19
CA GLY A 303 20.02 2.17 10.81
C GLY A 303 21.11 1.78 9.82
N ALA A 304 22.32 1.62 10.38
CA ALA A 304 23.48 1.08 9.68
C ALA A 304 24.16 0.03 10.56
N GLY A 305 24.88 -0.90 9.95
CA GLY A 305 25.55 -1.96 10.69
C GLY A 305 26.09 -3.06 9.80
N GLU A 306 26.11 -4.27 10.33
CA GLU A 306 26.55 -5.48 9.66
C GLU A 306 25.33 -6.41 9.45
N LEU A 307 25.34 -7.18 8.38
CA LEU A 307 24.26 -8.11 8.05
C LEU A 307 24.83 -9.48 7.66
N LEU A 308 24.28 -10.54 8.23
CA LEU A 308 24.50 -11.91 7.81
C LEU A 308 23.20 -12.48 7.24
N ILE A 309 23.20 -12.85 5.97
CA ILE A 309 22.10 -13.54 5.30
C ILE A 309 22.51 -15.01 5.13
N LEU A 310 21.78 -15.91 5.77
CA LEU A 310 22.02 -17.35 5.78
C LEU A 310 21.30 -18.08 4.63
#